data_cc333f198f0ed0a003a8d3ed824e8268
#
_entry.id   cc333f198f0ed0a003a8d3ed824e8268
#
_cell.length_a   1.000
_cell.length_b   1.000
_cell.length_c   1.000
_cell.angle_alpha   90.00
_cell.angle_beta   90.00
_cell.angle_gamma   90.00
#
_symmetry.space_group_name_H-M   'P 1'
#
loop_
_entity.id
_entity.type
_entity.pdbx_description
1 polymer ?
#
loop_
_entity_poly.entity_id
_entity_poly.type
_entity_poly.pdbx_seq_one_letter_code
_entity_poly.pdbx_strand_id
1 'polypeptide(L)'
;MTSYLLPSMKKTKFVKILMWVICLAIALVLLTIVASHFIVVGNASGRTYDDVDSTPHNKYGLLLATSPITPGGAHNFYFDNRIKAAEELYKAGKIDYIIASGGDYTKEHKNGCDEPAAIRDSLVVRGIPADRIILDYEGLRTINSIVKAKAVYGLDSVTLISQKYHNERAVYLADHYGLHAIGYNAEPSPIHRNRIKNTIREFFARVKLFIDLICRQTPRFDSKNANKLSQEAINPQTRTLLALYYGMEQNSGKYYDI
;
A
#
# COMPACT_ATOMS: atom_id res chain seq x y z
N MET A 1 -11.38 71.71 10.53
CA MET A 1 -10.61 70.53 10.97
C MET A 1 -11.57 69.36 10.87
N THR A 2 -11.63 68.65 9.74
CA THR A 2 -12.51 67.53 9.47
C THR A 2 -11.70 66.26 9.52
N SER A 3 -11.75 65.55 10.65
CA SER A 3 -11.07 64.29 10.82
C SER A 3 -11.81 63.17 10.11
N TYR A 4 -11.15 62.56 9.15
CA TYR A 4 -11.61 61.40 8.36
C TYR A 4 -11.76 60.16 9.24
N LEU A 5 -12.98 59.85 9.68
CA LEU A 5 -13.36 58.57 10.28
C LEU A 5 -13.98 57.65 9.21
N LEU A 6 -13.17 57.03 8.42
CA LEU A 6 -13.50 55.87 7.58
C LEU A 6 -12.21 55.02 7.47
N PRO A 7 -12.16 53.82 7.96
CA PRO A 7 -12.79 52.62 7.36
C PRO A 7 -12.93 51.39 8.31
N SER A 8 -13.45 51.54 9.50
CA SER A 8 -13.58 50.40 10.44
C SER A 8 -14.59 49.31 9.97
N MET A 9 -15.68 49.73 9.34
CA MET A 9 -16.74 48.81 8.90
C MET A 9 -16.37 47.92 7.71
N LYS A 10 -15.45 48.31 6.84
CA LYS A 10 -14.98 47.46 5.71
C LYS A 10 -14.06 46.35 6.19
N LYS A 11 -13.19 46.61 7.17
CA LYS A 11 -12.26 45.59 7.75
C LYS A 11 -13.02 44.48 8.47
N THR A 12 -14.05 44.80 9.23
CA THR A 12 -14.83 43.78 9.98
C THR A 12 -15.65 42.88 9.03
N LYS A 13 -16.20 43.39 7.95
CA LYS A 13 -16.86 42.55 6.92
C LYS A 13 -15.87 41.61 6.21
N PHE A 14 -14.72 42.12 5.84
CA PHE A 14 -13.65 41.35 5.21
C PHE A 14 -13.18 40.23 6.13
N VAL A 15 -12.92 40.49 7.40
CA VAL A 15 -12.53 39.47 8.40
C VAL A 15 -13.61 38.40 8.56
N LYS A 16 -14.89 38.78 8.63
CA LYS A 16 -15.98 37.80 8.69
C LYS A 16 -16.03 36.88 7.46
N ILE A 17 -15.91 37.46 6.26
CA ILE A 17 -15.89 36.67 5.02
C ILE A 17 -14.70 35.71 5.02
N LEU A 18 -13.52 36.20 5.38
CA LEU A 18 -12.30 35.36 5.47
C LEU A 18 -12.50 34.22 6.46
N MET A 19 -13.07 34.48 7.64
CA MET A 19 -13.39 33.43 8.63
C MET A 19 -14.36 32.40 8.05
N TRP A 20 -15.41 32.81 7.37
CA TRP A 20 -16.35 31.88 6.73
C TRP A 20 -15.70 31.03 5.65
N VAL A 21 -14.81 31.61 4.83
CA VAL A 21 -14.03 30.86 3.81
C VAL A 21 -13.12 29.84 4.48
N ILE A 22 -12.44 30.22 5.56
CA ILE A 22 -11.59 29.29 6.30
C ILE A 22 -12.41 28.16 6.93
N CYS A 23 -13.54 28.48 7.58
CA CYS A 23 -14.43 27.47 8.15
C CYS A 23 -14.96 26.49 7.08
N LEU A 24 -15.37 27.02 5.93
CA LEU A 24 -15.82 26.20 4.81
C LEU A 24 -14.70 25.29 4.27
N ALA A 25 -13.49 25.83 4.12
CA ALA A 25 -12.34 25.03 3.69
C ALA A 25 -12.02 23.89 4.69
N ILE A 26 -12.04 24.19 5.99
CA ILE A 26 -11.85 23.16 7.02
C ILE A 26 -12.97 22.11 6.97
N ALA A 27 -14.22 22.52 6.82
CA ALA A 27 -15.35 21.62 6.71
C ALA A 27 -15.25 20.70 5.49
N LEU A 28 -14.81 21.22 4.34
CA LEU A 28 -14.57 20.42 3.13
C LEU A 28 -13.45 19.40 3.32
N VAL A 29 -12.34 19.78 3.97
CA VAL A 29 -11.24 18.86 4.29
C VAL A 29 -11.73 17.74 5.21
N LEU A 30 -12.46 18.07 6.29
CA LEU A 30 -13.02 17.08 7.20
C LEU A 30 -14.01 16.15 6.49
N LEU A 31 -14.87 16.68 5.65
CA LEU A 31 -15.82 15.89 4.85
C LEU A 31 -15.07 14.93 3.91
N THR A 32 -14.00 15.38 3.26
CA THR A 32 -13.17 14.54 2.38
C THR A 32 -12.52 13.39 3.16
N ILE A 33 -11.99 13.67 4.36
CA ILE A 33 -11.40 12.64 5.23
C ILE A 33 -12.46 11.60 5.62
N VAL A 34 -13.62 12.04 6.08
CA VAL A 34 -14.72 11.16 6.49
C VAL A 34 -15.26 10.35 5.32
N ALA A 35 -15.52 10.99 4.18
CA ALA A 35 -16.01 10.31 2.98
C ALA A 35 -15.02 9.25 2.48
N SER A 36 -13.72 9.59 2.38
CA SER A 36 -12.68 8.64 1.96
C SER A 36 -12.60 7.44 2.90
N HIS A 37 -12.77 7.66 4.21
CA HIS A 37 -12.80 6.57 5.19
C HIS A 37 -13.96 5.61 4.93
N PHE A 38 -15.18 6.12 4.84
CA PHE A 38 -16.37 5.27 4.66
C PHE A 38 -16.40 4.56 3.30
N ILE A 39 -15.91 5.20 2.23
CA ILE A 39 -15.83 4.57 0.90
C ILE A 39 -14.88 3.39 0.95
N VAL A 40 -13.68 3.54 1.53
CA VAL A 40 -12.67 2.48 1.60
C VAL A 40 -13.12 1.33 2.51
N VAL A 41 -13.66 1.64 3.71
CA VAL A 41 -14.14 0.62 4.65
C VAL A 41 -15.36 -0.11 4.09
N GLY A 42 -16.31 0.62 3.50
CA GLY A 42 -17.50 0.04 2.90
C GLY A 42 -17.17 -0.89 1.73
N ASN A 43 -16.22 -0.51 0.87
CA ASN A 43 -15.75 -1.36 -0.22
C ASN A 43 -15.08 -2.65 0.29
N ALA A 44 -14.29 -2.59 1.35
CA ALA A 44 -13.59 -3.75 1.93
C ALA A 44 -14.47 -4.60 2.86
N SER A 45 -15.70 -4.18 3.12
CA SER A 45 -16.63 -4.89 4.01
C SER A 45 -16.91 -6.30 3.51
N GLY A 46 -16.82 -7.29 4.42
CA GLY A 46 -16.98 -8.71 4.10
C GLY A 46 -15.82 -9.33 3.31
N ARG A 47 -14.74 -8.58 3.07
CA ARG A 47 -13.55 -9.05 2.34
C ARG A 47 -12.25 -8.99 3.14
N THR A 48 -12.32 -8.64 4.42
CA THR A 48 -11.17 -8.71 5.34
C THR A 48 -11.49 -9.70 6.45
N TYR A 49 -10.54 -10.57 6.75
CA TYR A 49 -10.69 -11.72 7.64
C TYR A 49 -9.71 -11.60 8.80
N ASP A 50 -10.18 -11.92 10.01
CA ASP A 50 -9.39 -11.94 11.24
C ASP A 50 -9.12 -13.39 11.70
N ASP A 51 -9.79 -14.37 11.07
CA ASP A 51 -9.70 -15.79 11.37
C ASP A 51 -9.29 -16.57 10.12
N VAL A 52 -8.34 -17.49 10.30
CA VAL A 52 -7.75 -18.27 9.22
C VAL A 52 -8.75 -19.25 8.61
N ASP A 53 -9.60 -19.87 9.42
CA ASP A 53 -10.54 -20.90 8.94
C ASP A 53 -11.60 -20.30 8.01
N SER A 54 -12.06 -19.08 8.32
CA SER A 54 -13.03 -18.35 7.51
C SER A 54 -12.44 -17.70 6.25
N THR A 55 -11.11 -17.65 6.15
CA THR A 55 -10.42 -17.04 5.01
C THR A 55 -10.52 -17.94 3.77
N PRO A 56 -11.05 -17.44 2.62
CA PRO A 56 -11.06 -18.19 1.37
C PRO A 56 -9.64 -18.50 0.88
N HIS A 57 -9.47 -19.65 0.21
CA HIS A 57 -8.19 -19.98 -0.43
C HIS A 57 -7.90 -19.09 -1.63
N ASN A 58 -6.67 -18.60 -1.72
CA ASN A 58 -6.07 -18.00 -2.91
C ASN A 58 -4.69 -18.61 -3.14
N LYS A 59 -4.32 -18.82 -4.41
CA LYS A 59 -3.01 -19.38 -4.72
C LYS A 59 -1.84 -18.53 -4.18
N TYR A 60 -2.00 -17.21 -4.16
CA TYR A 60 -0.95 -16.28 -3.75
C TYR A 60 -1.39 -15.42 -2.57
N GLY A 61 -0.51 -15.33 -1.55
CA GLY A 61 -0.56 -14.31 -0.51
C GLY A 61 0.42 -13.18 -0.84
N LEU A 62 -0.06 -11.95 -0.90
CA LEU A 62 0.76 -10.75 -1.08
C LEU A 62 1.04 -10.12 0.28
N LEU A 63 2.22 -10.40 0.82
CA LEU A 63 2.67 -9.81 2.08
C LEU A 63 3.24 -8.43 1.82
N LEU A 64 2.50 -7.41 2.27
CA LEU A 64 2.96 -6.02 2.18
C LEU A 64 4.03 -5.76 3.22
N ALA A 65 5.25 -5.47 2.77
CA ALA A 65 6.42 -5.38 3.63
C ALA A 65 6.37 -4.23 4.65
N THR A 66 7.16 -4.38 5.66
CA THR A 66 7.61 -3.35 6.61
C THR A 66 8.92 -3.82 7.21
N SER A 67 9.80 -2.88 7.58
CA SER A 67 11.09 -3.21 8.20
C SER A 67 10.92 -3.91 9.55
N PRO A 68 11.76 -4.90 9.91
CA PRO A 68 11.79 -5.53 11.23
C PRO A 68 12.19 -4.55 12.34
N ILE A 69 12.90 -3.48 11.99
CA ILE A 69 13.37 -2.43 12.90
C ILE A 69 12.78 -1.09 12.47
N THR A 70 12.30 -0.31 13.43
CA THR A 70 11.81 1.05 13.17
C THR A 70 12.98 2.00 12.82
N PRO A 71 12.74 3.14 12.15
CA PRO A 71 13.79 4.14 11.90
C PRO A 71 14.55 4.58 13.15
N GLY A 72 13.91 4.53 14.32
CA GLY A 72 14.52 4.80 15.61
C GLY A 72 15.33 3.65 16.23
N GLY A 73 15.49 2.53 15.52
CA GLY A 73 16.25 1.36 15.98
C GLY A 73 15.46 0.43 16.92
N ALA A 74 14.20 0.70 17.19
CA ALA A 74 13.37 -0.16 18.03
C ALA A 74 12.73 -1.31 17.21
N HIS A 75 12.41 -2.40 17.89
CA HIS A 75 11.72 -3.54 17.33
C HIS A 75 10.35 -3.16 16.73
N ASN A 76 10.01 -3.75 15.59
CA ASN A 76 8.77 -3.45 14.87
C ASN A 76 7.78 -4.62 14.95
N PHE A 77 6.87 -4.59 15.91
CA PHE A 77 5.82 -5.58 16.10
C PHE A 77 4.93 -5.80 14.86
N TYR A 78 4.81 -4.80 13.97
CA TYR A 78 4.04 -4.97 12.74
C TYR A 78 4.69 -5.96 11.77
N PHE A 79 6.03 -6.03 11.77
CA PHE A 79 6.77 -7.02 10.99
C PHE A 79 6.45 -8.43 11.46
N ASP A 80 6.64 -8.71 12.76
CA ASP A 80 6.41 -10.06 13.30
C ASP A 80 4.98 -10.52 13.13
N ASN A 81 4.02 -9.63 13.36
CA ASN A 81 2.61 -9.94 13.23
C ASN A 81 2.23 -10.28 11.78
N ARG A 82 2.85 -9.63 10.78
CA ARG A 82 2.66 -9.98 9.37
C ARG A 82 3.31 -11.32 9.02
N ILE A 83 4.52 -11.58 9.53
CA ILE A 83 5.19 -12.88 9.36
C ILE A 83 4.33 -14.00 9.94
N LYS A 84 3.81 -13.81 11.17
CA LYS A 84 2.90 -14.76 11.82
C LYS A 84 1.64 -15.00 10.98
N ALA A 85 1.00 -13.95 10.51
CA ALA A 85 -0.19 -14.04 9.68
C ALA A 85 0.06 -14.80 8.35
N ALA A 86 1.20 -14.57 7.70
CA ALA A 86 1.56 -15.29 6.49
C ALA A 86 1.85 -16.77 6.77
N GLU A 87 2.52 -17.08 7.88
CA GLU A 87 2.78 -18.43 8.34
C GLU A 87 1.47 -19.20 8.60
N GLU A 88 0.52 -18.58 9.31
CA GLU A 88 -0.79 -19.17 9.63
C GLU A 88 -1.56 -19.53 8.36
N LEU A 89 -1.66 -18.59 7.40
CA LEU A 89 -2.33 -18.85 6.12
C LEU A 89 -1.66 -19.97 5.31
N TYR A 90 -0.34 -19.98 5.24
CA TYR A 90 0.40 -21.00 4.49
C TYR A 90 0.23 -22.38 5.12
N LYS A 91 0.39 -22.49 6.45
CA LYS A 91 0.25 -23.78 7.17
C LYS A 91 -1.18 -24.32 7.15
N ALA A 92 -2.19 -23.43 7.10
CA ALA A 92 -3.58 -23.82 6.94
C ALA A 92 -3.99 -24.11 5.50
N GLY A 93 -3.05 -24.05 4.53
CA GLY A 93 -3.34 -24.29 3.11
C GLY A 93 -4.27 -23.25 2.50
N LYS A 94 -4.32 -22.03 3.05
CA LYS A 94 -5.13 -20.93 2.51
C LYS A 94 -4.39 -20.15 1.42
N ILE A 95 -3.07 -20.32 1.34
CA ILE A 95 -2.21 -19.81 0.26
C ILE A 95 -1.13 -20.85 -0.08
N ASP A 96 -0.71 -20.92 -1.36
CA ASP A 96 0.32 -21.84 -1.82
C ASP A 96 1.69 -21.16 -1.96
N TYR A 97 1.69 -19.86 -2.25
CA TYR A 97 2.88 -19.03 -2.43
C TYR A 97 2.75 -17.72 -1.68
N ILE A 98 3.88 -17.15 -1.27
CA ILE A 98 3.95 -15.84 -0.61
C ILE A 98 4.79 -14.90 -1.47
N ILE A 99 4.22 -13.76 -1.86
CA ILE A 99 4.94 -12.67 -2.50
C ILE A 99 5.34 -11.68 -1.40
N ALA A 100 6.63 -11.61 -1.09
CA ALA A 100 7.21 -10.67 -0.14
C ALA A 100 7.49 -9.35 -0.86
N SER A 101 6.56 -8.39 -0.75
CA SER A 101 6.60 -7.15 -1.54
C SER A 101 7.04 -5.96 -0.69
N GLY A 102 8.22 -5.40 -0.97
CA GLY A 102 8.84 -4.31 -0.24
C GLY A 102 9.96 -3.65 -1.01
N GLY A 103 10.89 -3.00 -0.30
CA GLY A 103 12.06 -2.35 -0.88
C GLY A 103 13.36 -2.74 -0.19
N ASP A 104 14.47 -2.50 -0.86
CA ASP A 104 15.81 -2.56 -0.25
C ASP A 104 16.25 -1.16 0.16
N TYR A 105 16.28 -0.91 1.46
CA TYR A 105 16.66 0.37 2.07
C TYR A 105 18.01 0.33 2.76
N THR A 106 18.82 -0.71 2.53
CA THR A 106 20.13 -0.90 3.19
C THR A 106 21.09 0.25 2.93
N LYS A 107 20.98 0.90 1.76
CA LYS A 107 21.84 2.02 1.35
C LYS A 107 21.26 3.41 1.68
N GLU A 108 19.95 3.50 1.92
CA GLU A 108 19.26 4.79 2.04
C GLU A 108 19.15 5.27 3.49
N HIS A 109 19.13 4.33 4.46
CA HIS A 109 18.92 4.64 5.87
C HIS A 109 19.88 3.87 6.77
N LYS A 110 20.32 4.50 7.86
CA LYS A 110 21.22 3.88 8.86
C LYS A 110 20.70 2.55 9.42
N ASN A 111 19.39 2.44 9.58
CA ASN A 111 18.69 1.23 10.04
C ASN A 111 17.82 0.63 8.91
N GLY A 112 18.20 0.89 7.65
CA GLY A 112 17.54 0.33 6.49
C GLY A 112 17.80 -1.17 6.40
N CYS A 113 16.85 -1.90 5.83
CA CYS A 113 16.99 -3.33 5.58
C CYS A 113 16.48 -3.68 4.19
N ASP A 114 16.89 -4.84 3.71
CA ASP A 114 16.28 -5.54 2.59
C ASP A 114 14.98 -6.20 3.11
N GLU A 115 13.85 -5.52 2.92
CA GLU A 115 12.56 -5.98 3.47
C GLU A 115 12.12 -7.31 2.88
N PRO A 116 12.14 -7.56 1.55
CA PRO A 116 11.80 -8.85 0.98
C PRO A 116 12.69 -10.00 1.49
N ALA A 117 14.00 -9.78 1.59
CA ALA A 117 14.91 -10.77 2.11
C ALA A 117 14.65 -11.06 3.60
N ALA A 118 14.43 -10.04 4.42
CA ALA A 118 14.11 -10.19 5.84
C ALA A 118 12.82 -11.00 6.05
N ILE A 119 11.80 -10.78 5.21
CA ILE A 119 10.55 -11.55 5.22
C ILE A 119 10.84 -13.00 4.86
N ARG A 120 11.54 -13.25 3.75
CA ARG A 120 11.90 -14.62 3.33
C ARG A 120 12.63 -15.36 4.45
N ASP A 121 13.67 -14.77 4.99
CA ASP A 121 14.51 -15.42 6.00
C ASP A 121 13.71 -15.74 7.28
N SER A 122 12.80 -14.81 7.67
CA SER A 122 11.90 -15.02 8.80
C SER A 122 10.89 -16.16 8.55
N LEU A 123 10.35 -16.27 7.35
CA LEU A 123 9.40 -17.32 6.97
C LEU A 123 10.08 -18.69 6.82
N VAL A 124 11.31 -18.73 6.27
CA VAL A 124 12.09 -19.97 6.15
C VAL A 124 12.43 -20.53 7.52
N VAL A 125 12.85 -19.70 8.49
CA VAL A 125 13.07 -20.12 9.88
C VAL A 125 11.81 -20.72 10.51
N ARG A 126 10.61 -20.30 10.07
CA ARG A 126 9.31 -20.82 10.51
C ARG A 126 8.83 -22.06 9.73
N GLY A 127 9.68 -22.60 8.84
CA GLY A 127 9.46 -23.85 8.12
C GLY A 127 8.71 -23.69 6.79
N ILE A 128 8.63 -22.47 6.23
CA ILE A 128 8.07 -22.26 4.89
C ILE A 128 9.20 -22.47 3.87
N PRO A 129 9.04 -23.35 2.86
CA PRO A 129 10.06 -23.60 1.85
C PRO A 129 10.41 -22.32 1.07
N ALA A 130 11.70 -22.09 0.81
CA ALA A 130 12.16 -20.88 0.14
C ALA A 130 11.63 -20.76 -1.30
N ASP A 131 11.37 -21.87 -1.98
CA ASP A 131 10.77 -21.95 -3.33
C ASP A 131 9.27 -21.53 -3.35
N ARG A 132 8.65 -21.41 -2.18
CA ARG A 132 7.29 -20.90 -2.01
C ARG A 132 7.23 -19.38 -1.75
N ILE A 133 8.39 -18.72 -1.68
CA ILE A 133 8.50 -17.29 -1.37
C ILE A 133 9.08 -16.55 -2.57
N ILE A 134 8.29 -15.62 -3.12
CA ILE A 134 8.67 -14.78 -4.27
C ILE A 134 9.07 -13.41 -3.71
N LEU A 135 10.28 -12.94 -4.03
CA LEU A 135 10.75 -11.62 -3.61
C LEU A 135 10.34 -10.55 -4.61
N ASP A 136 9.66 -9.52 -4.13
CA ASP A 136 9.28 -8.36 -4.91
C ASP A 136 9.92 -7.09 -4.33
N TYR A 137 10.92 -6.55 -5.01
CA TYR A 137 11.69 -5.37 -4.61
C TYR A 137 11.12 -4.04 -5.09
N GLU A 138 10.03 -4.08 -5.84
CA GLU A 138 9.38 -2.87 -6.37
C GLU A 138 8.16 -2.45 -5.56
N GLY A 139 7.89 -3.15 -4.47
CA GLY A 139 6.79 -2.88 -3.53
C GLY A 139 6.97 -1.65 -2.64
N LEU A 140 7.66 -0.60 -3.12
CA LEU A 140 7.93 0.64 -2.38
C LEU A 140 6.65 1.39 -1.97
N ARG A 141 5.58 1.18 -2.72
CA ARG A 141 4.23 1.72 -2.46
C ARG A 141 3.20 0.62 -2.69
N THR A 142 2.09 0.65 -1.94
CA THR A 142 1.00 -0.32 -2.10
C THR A 142 0.49 -0.42 -3.55
N ILE A 143 0.43 0.72 -4.25
CA ILE A 143 0.03 0.75 -5.66
C ILE A 143 0.98 -0.07 -6.55
N ASN A 144 2.28 -0.01 -6.29
CA ASN A 144 3.26 -0.79 -7.06
C ASN A 144 3.05 -2.29 -6.86
N SER A 145 2.90 -2.73 -5.59
CA SER A 145 2.64 -4.13 -5.25
C SER A 145 1.37 -4.67 -5.94
N ILE A 146 0.28 -3.90 -5.91
CA ILE A 146 -1.01 -4.28 -6.49
C ILE A 146 -0.94 -4.34 -8.02
N VAL A 147 -0.42 -3.28 -8.65
CA VAL A 147 -0.33 -3.24 -10.13
C VAL A 147 0.62 -4.30 -10.63
N LYS A 148 1.74 -4.55 -9.95
CA LYS A 148 2.67 -5.62 -10.31
C LYS A 148 2.03 -6.99 -10.16
N ALA A 149 1.27 -7.23 -9.09
CA ALA A 149 0.52 -8.48 -8.93
C ALA A 149 -0.42 -8.74 -10.12
N LYS A 150 -1.14 -7.72 -10.59
CA LYS A 150 -2.04 -7.85 -11.74
C LYS A 150 -1.30 -7.88 -13.07
N ALA A 151 -0.46 -6.86 -13.36
CA ALA A 151 0.10 -6.65 -14.69
C ALA A 151 1.33 -7.51 -14.98
N VAL A 152 2.15 -7.81 -13.96
CA VAL A 152 3.43 -8.53 -14.12
C VAL A 152 3.29 -9.99 -13.78
N TYR A 153 2.66 -10.31 -12.64
CA TYR A 153 2.45 -11.71 -12.23
C TYR A 153 1.19 -12.33 -12.85
N GLY A 154 0.34 -11.52 -13.51
CA GLY A 154 -0.87 -12.00 -14.18
C GLY A 154 -1.91 -12.58 -13.23
N LEU A 155 -1.95 -12.11 -11.97
CA LEU A 155 -2.86 -12.65 -10.98
C LEU A 155 -4.28 -12.11 -11.19
N ASP A 156 -5.27 -12.98 -11.06
CA ASP A 156 -6.68 -12.59 -11.04
C ASP A 156 -7.18 -12.40 -9.61
N SER A 157 -6.62 -13.14 -8.66
CA SER A 157 -6.97 -13.03 -7.24
C SER A 157 -5.76 -13.16 -6.33
N VAL A 158 -5.84 -12.53 -5.12
CA VAL A 158 -4.76 -12.54 -4.14
C VAL A 158 -5.30 -12.33 -2.72
N THR A 159 -4.63 -12.92 -1.74
CA THR A 159 -4.84 -12.60 -0.32
C THR A 159 -3.79 -11.58 0.13
N LEU A 160 -4.23 -10.36 0.44
CA LEU A 160 -3.38 -9.31 1.00
C LEU A 160 -3.11 -9.58 2.47
N ILE A 161 -1.85 -9.54 2.89
CA ILE A 161 -1.44 -9.84 4.26
C ILE A 161 -0.83 -8.59 4.87
N SER A 162 -1.59 -7.93 5.75
CA SER A 162 -1.17 -6.72 6.47
C SER A 162 -2.14 -6.42 7.63
N GLN A 163 -1.99 -5.29 8.32
CA GLN A 163 -2.95 -4.85 9.31
C GLN A 163 -4.27 -4.41 8.65
N LYS A 164 -5.39 -4.60 9.35
CA LYS A 164 -6.76 -4.35 8.85
C LYS A 164 -6.92 -3.03 8.09
N TYR A 165 -6.51 -1.92 8.69
CA TYR A 165 -6.63 -0.60 8.07
C TYR A 165 -5.88 -0.49 6.74
N HIS A 166 -4.74 -1.20 6.61
CA HIS A 166 -3.94 -1.24 5.40
C HIS A 166 -4.56 -2.19 4.36
N ASN A 167 -5.06 -3.36 4.80
CA ASN A 167 -5.78 -4.29 3.93
C ASN A 167 -7.03 -3.64 3.33
N GLU A 168 -7.84 -2.92 4.11
CA GLU A 168 -9.01 -2.19 3.59
C GLU A 168 -8.63 -1.25 2.44
N ARG A 169 -7.56 -0.47 2.60
CA ARG A 169 -7.07 0.44 1.56
C ARG A 169 -6.48 -0.30 0.36
N ALA A 170 -5.78 -1.39 0.59
CA ALA A 170 -5.18 -2.19 -0.47
C ALA A 170 -6.23 -2.96 -1.28
N VAL A 171 -7.31 -3.46 -0.64
CA VAL A 171 -8.46 -4.09 -1.31
C VAL A 171 -9.16 -3.08 -2.23
N TYR A 172 -9.43 -1.86 -1.75
CA TYR A 172 -10.01 -0.81 -2.58
C TYR A 172 -9.13 -0.50 -3.81
N LEU A 173 -7.82 -0.41 -3.59
CA LEU A 173 -6.86 -0.16 -4.66
C LEU A 173 -6.80 -1.32 -5.66
N ALA A 174 -6.85 -2.58 -5.19
CA ALA A 174 -6.86 -3.77 -6.02
C ALA A 174 -8.06 -3.80 -6.97
N ASP A 175 -9.26 -3.48 -6.48
CA ASP A 175 -10.46 -3.38 -7.31
C ASP A 175 -10.29 -2.35 -8.43
N HIS A 176 -9.70 -1.20 -8.12
CA HIS A 176 -9.47 -0.15 -9.12
C HIS A 176 -8.57 -0.62 -10.27
N TYR A 177 -7.65 -1.55 -10.01
CA TYR A 177 -6.76 -2.13 -11.03
C TYR A 177 -7.23 -3.51 -11.54
N GLY A 178 -8.45 -3.92 -11.22
CA GLY A 178 -9.04 -5.17 -11.72
C GLY A 178 -8.39 -6.43 -11.14
N LEU A 179 -7.86 -6.34 -9.92
CA LEU A 179 -7.33 -7.47 -9.15
C LEU A 179 -8.32 -7.83 -8.03
N HIS A 180 -8.87 -9.04 -8.06
CA HIS A 180 -9.70 -9.51 -6.96
C HIS A 180 -8.85 -9.74 -5.71
N ALA A 181 -9.12 -8.99 -4.65
CA ALA A 181 -8.36 -9.10 -3.42
C ALA A 181 -9.26 -9.30 -2.21
N ILE A 182 -8.79 -10.16 -1.31
CA ILE A 182 -9.26 -10.25 0.07
C ILE A 182 -8.11 -9.89 1.00
N GLY A 183 -8.40 -9.48 2.23
CA GLY A 183 -7.39 -9.16 3.23
C GLY A 183 -7.39 -10.15 4.37
N TYR A 184 -6.23 -10.65 4.78
CA TYR A 184 -6.05 -11.33 6.05
C TYR A 184 -5.35 -10.39 7.03
N ASN A 185 -5.97 -10.16 8.17
CA ASN A 185 -5.59 -9.10 9.08
C ASN A 185 -4.55 -9.61 10.09
N ALA A 186 -3.29 -9.18 9.90
CA ALA A 186 -2.26 -9.34 10.91
C ALA A 186 -2.61 -8.56 12.18
N GLU A 187 -2.27 -9.10 13.34
CA GLU A 187 -2.50 -8.49 14.63
C GLU A 187 -1.97 -7.05 14.69
N PRO A 188 -2.64 -6.14 15.39
CA PRO A 188 -2.15 -4.79 15.63
C PRO A 188 -0.95 -4.80 16.57
N SER A 189 -0.17 -3.71 16.59
CA SER A 189 0.90 -3.54 17.59
C SER A 189 0.33 -3.58 19.01
N PRO A 190 0.98 -4.23 19.99
CA PRO A 190 0.60 -4.19 21.39
C PRO A 190 0.71 -2.78 21.98
N ILE A 191 1.55 -1.92 21.38
CA ILE A 191 1.79 -0.56 21.85
C ILE A 191 0.66 0.36 21.39
N HIS A 192 -0.17 0.84 22.31
CA HIS A 192 -1.32 1.70 22.06
C HIS A 192 -0.99 2.97 21.27
N ARG A 193 0.12 3.64 21.63
CA ARG A 193 0.62 4.84 20.92
C ARG A 193 0.87 4.57 19.43
N ASN A 194 1.43 3.42 19.08
CA ASN A 194 1.69 3.04 17.69
C ASN A 194 0.39 2.83 16.92
N ARG A 195 -0.62 2.23 17.56
CA ARG A 195 -1.95 2.06 16.97
C ARG A 195 -2.61 3.39 16.64
N ILE A 196 -2.63 4.33 17.60
CA ILE A 196 -3.20 5.68 17.39
C ILE A 196 -2.47 6.39 16.25
N LYS A 197 -1.14 6.43 16.29
CA LYS A 197 -0.33 7.08 15.25
C LYS A 197 -0.65 6.53 13.85
N ASN A 198 -0.75 5.21 13.72
CA ASN A 198 -1.05 4.58 12.43
C ASN A 198 -2.50 4.81 12.00
N THR A 199 -3.46 4.82 12.92
CA THR A 199 -4.86 5.16 12.61
C THR A 199 -4.97 6.58 12.07
N ILE A 200 -4.34 7.56 12.71
CA ILE A 200 -4.34 8.95 12.23
C ILE A 200 -3.67 9.04 10.85
N ARG A 201 -2.50 8.42 10.68
CA ARG A 201 -1.81 8.37 9.38
C ARG A 201 -2.70 7.78 8.30
N GLU A 202 -3.48 6.76 8.61
CA GLU A 202 -4.32 6.07 7.64
C GLU A 202 -5.48 6.93 7.13
N PHE A 203 -6.06 7.81 7.95
CA PHE A 203 -7.04 8.78 7.47
C PHE A 203 -6.49 9.64 6.32
N PHE A 204 -5.26 10.15 6.47
CA PHE A 204 -4.60 10.92 5.41
C PHE A 204 -4.17 10.06 4.23
N ALA A 205 -3.73 8.82 4.48
CA ALA A 205 -3.36 7.88 3.42
C ALA A 205 -4.55 7.52 2.52
N ARG A 206 -5.77 7.45 3.07
CA ARG A 206 -7.00 7.23 2.30
C ARG A 206 -7.34 8.43 1.41
N VAL A 207 -7.21 9.65 1.92
CA VAL A 207 -7.37 10.85 1.08
C VAL A 207 -6.33 10.87 -0.04
N LYS A 208 -5.06 10.59 0.30
CA LYS A 208 -3.98 10.52 -0.67
C LYS A 208 -4.24 9.46 -1.76
N LEU A 209 -4.81 8.31 -1.41
CA LEU A 209 -5.21 7.28 -2.37
C LEU A 209 -6.11 7.88 -3.46
N PHE A 210 -7.16 8.62 -3.09
CA PHE A 210 -8.06 9.24 -4.07
C PHE A 210 -7.35 10.28 -4.93
N ILE A 211 -6.47 11.09 -4.34
CA ILE A 211 -5.66 12.05 -5.10
C ILE A 211 -4.76 11.31 -6.11
N ASP A 212 -4.07 10.24 -5.68
CA ASP A 212 -3.21 9.44 -6.55
C ASP A 212 -4.01 8.81 -7.73
N LEU A 213 -5.23 8.34 -7.47
CA LEU A 213 -6.11 7.77 -8.50
C LEU A 213 -6.63 8.84 -9.48
N ILE A 214 -7.06 10.00 -8.98
CA ILE A 214 -7.53 11.13 -9.82
C ILE A 214 -6.38 11.67 -10.69
N CYS A 215 -5.20 11.82 -10.10
CA CYS A 215 -4.01 12.28 -10.81
C CYS A 215 -3.39 11.20 -11.71
N ARG A 216 -4.01 10.01 -11.82
CA ARG A 216 -3.53 8.88 -12.62
C ARG A 216 -2.04 8.60 -12.41
N GLN A 217 -1.62 8.61 -11.13
CA GLN A 217 -0.24 8.28 -10.81
C GLN A 217 0.07 6.85 -11.26
N THR A 218 0.90 6.72 -12.27
CA THR A 218 1.37 5.42 -12.74
C THR A 218 2.42 4.87 -11.77
N PRO A 219 2.35 3.57 -11.43
CA PRO A 219 3.43 2.91 -10.71
C PRO A 219 4.73 3.00 -11.51
N ARG A 220 5.82 3.33 -10.86
CA ARG A 220 7.15 3.29 -11.48
C ARG A 220 7.79 1.96 -11.14
N PHE A 221 8.09 1.17 -12.16
CA PHE A 221 8.87 -0.07 -12.03
C PHE A 221 10.30 0.21 -12.52
N ASP A 222 11.29 -0.23 -11.75
CA ASP A 222 12.68 -0.19 -12.19
C ASP A 222 12.96 -1.44 -13.04
N SER A 223 13.17 -1.24 -14.35
CA SER A 223 13.44 -2.31 -15.30
C SER A 223 14.64 -3.21 -14.94
N LYS A 224 15.59 -2.72 -14.14
CA LYS A 224 16.76 -3.49 -13.69
C LYS A 224 16.40 -4.61 -12.71
N ASN A 225 15.35 -4.43 -11.91
CA ASN A 225 14.89 -5.43 -10.93
C ASN A 225 13.89 -6.44 -11.52
N ALA A 226 13.15 -6.08 -12.56
CA ALA A 226 12.22 -6.96 -13.27
C ALA A 226 12.91 -8.19 -13.86
N ASN A 227 14.13 -8.04 -14.36
CA ASN A 227 14.88 -9.14 -14.99
C ASN A 227 15.38 -10.21 -14.02
N LYS A 228 15.51 -9.91 -12.72
CA LYS A 228 16.00 -10.87 -11.74
C LYS A 228 14.93 -11.87 -11.29
N LEU A 229 13.66 -11.47 -11.33
CA LEU A 229 12.51 -12.27 -10.90
C LEU A 229 11.87 -13.09 -12.03
N SER A 230 12.07 -12.66 -13.29
CA SER A 230 11.41 -13.27 -14.44
C SER A 230 11.97 -14.64 -14.86
N GLN A 231 13.09 -15.08 -14.28
CA GLN A 231 13.70 -16.34 -14.72
C GLN A 231 13.18 -17.57 -13.97
N GLU A 232 12.66 -17.44 -12.75
CA GLU A 232 12.33 -18.61 -11.92
C GLU A 232 10.84 -18.91 -11.72
N ALA A 233 9.93 -17.94 -11.91
CA ALA A 233 8.52 -18.11 -11.50
C ALA A 233 7.44 -17.69 -12.51
N ILE A 234 7.77 -17.27 -13.73
CA ILE A 234 6.80 -16.67 -14.65
C ILE A 234 6.49 -17.57 -15.83
N ASN A 235 5.17 -17.82 -16.06
CA ASN A 235 4.60 -18.45 -17.24
C ASN A 235 5.12 -17.78 -18.54
N PRO A 236 5.49 -18.52 -19.59
CA PRO A 236 5.97 -17.99 -20.88
C PRO A 236 5.09 -16.91 -21.52
N GLN A 237 3.76 -16.96 -21.31
CA GLN A 237 2.82 -15.94 -21.80
C GLN A 237 3.01 -14.58 -21.12
N THR A 238 3.40 -14.57 -19.84
CA THR A 238 3.66 -13.33 -19.08
C THR A 238 4.96 -12.67 -19.54
N ARG A 239 5.95 -13.44 -20.01
CA ARG A 239 7.19 -12.91 -20.64
C ARG A 239 6.89 -12.06 -21.88
N THR A 240 5.95 -12.49 -22.70
CA THR A 240 5.56 -11.76 -23.92
C THR A 240 4.84 -10.45 -23.57
N LEU A 241 3.96 -10.46 -22.56
CA LEU A 241 3.27 -9.26 -22.09
C LEU A 241 4.22 -8.25 -21.42
N LEU A 242 5.22 -8.73 -20.69
CA LEU A 242 6.28 -7.88 -20.11
C LEU A 242 7.12 -7.21 -21.19
N ALA A 243 7.54 -7.96 -22.21
CA ALA A 243 8.30 -7.43 -23.34
C ALA A 243 7.51 -6.37 -24.13
N LEU A 244 6.19 -6.56 -24.28
CA LEU A 244 5.30 -5.59 -24.90
C LEU A 244 5.11 -4.34 -24.01
N TYR A 245 4.94 -4.50 -22.70
CA TYR A 245 4.75 -3.39 -21.77
C TYR A 245 6.01 -2.52 -21.67
N TYR A 246 7.18 -3.12 -21.48
CA TYR A 246 8.46 -2.40 -21.45
C TYR A 246 8.88 -1.87 -22.84
N GLY A 247 8.48 -2.53 -23.90
CA GLY A 247 8.70 -2.04 -25.28
C GLY A 247 7.85 -0.81 -25.61
N MET A 248 6.66 -0.69 -25.03
CA MET A 248 5.81 0.51 -25.18
C MET A 248 6.34 1.70 -24.37
N GLU A 249 6.94 1.47 -23.19
CA GLU A 249 7.53 2.55 -22.38
C GLU A 249 8.80 3.16 -23.04
N GLN A 250 9.63 2.35 -23.69
CA GLN A 250 10.79 2.87 -24.44
C GLN A 250 10.38 3.69 -25.67
N ASN A 251 9.22 3.43 -26.26
CA ASN A 251 8.69 4.23 -27.36
C ASN A 251 7.95 5.50 -26.89
N SER A 252 7.39 5.53 -25.68
CA SER A 252 6.73 6.73 -25.15
C SER A 252 7.72 7.80 -24.65
N GLY A 253 8.93 7.41 -24.26
CA GLY A 253 9.99 8.34 -23.86
C GLY A 253 10.57 9.19 -25.01
N LYS A 254 10.22 8.93 -26.25
CA LYS A 254 10.64 9.72 -27.43
C LYS A 254 9.71 10.89 -27.80
N TYR A 255 8.63 11.10 -27.06
CA TYR A 255 7.64 12.15 -27.40
C TYR A 255 7.60 13.34 -26.45
N TYR A 256 8.57 13.50 -25.53
CA TYR A 256 8.62 14.64 -24.60
C TYR A 256 9.90 15.49 -24.69
N ASP A 257 10.57 15.49 -25.87
CA ASP A 257 11.57 16.49 -26.22
C ASP A 257 11.10 17.23 -27.47
N ILE A 258 10.11 18.11 -27.32
CA ILE A 258 9.88 19.30 -28.16
C ILE A 258 9.27 20.39 -27.27
#